data_1d6fe10723bb40175b947608d56a56b6
#
_entry.id   1d6fe10723bb40175b947608d56a56b6
#
_cell.length_a   1.000
_cell.length_b   1.000
_cell.length_c   1.000
_cell.angle_alpha   90.00
_cell.angle_beta   90.00
_cell.angle_gamma   90.00
#
_symmetry.space_group_name_H-M   'P 1'
#
loop_
_entity.id
_entity.type
_entity.pdbx_description
1 polymer ?
#
loop_
_entity_poly.entity_id
_entity_poly.type
_entity_poly.pdbx_seq_one_letter_code
_entity_poly.pdbx_strand_id
1 'polypeptide(L)'
;DWINNYTKELFSWALHKVSDRELAEDLVQDTFLAAAEKIDSFKGNSSPKTWLFSILNNKIIDHYRKRIHQHVHFENQHFSTFFDEDKSWKDSRKPKNWHAEDDEHLLDNHEFRRILKDCLDALPENWNICVKLKYLTEKSGEEICQELDITPSNYWQIIHRAKLQLRDCVENRW
;
A
#
# COMPACT_ATOMS: atom_id res chain seq x y z
N ASP A 1 -18.33 -25.08 -8.51
CA ASP A 1 -18.35 -24.37 -7.22
C ASP A 1 -17.17 -23.40 -7.17
N TRP A 2 -17.45 -22.11 -7.38
CA TRP A 2 -16.43 -21.07 -7.48
C TRP A 2 -15.70 -20.81 -6.16
N ILE A 3 -16.39 -21.01 -5.03
CA ILE A 3 -15.81 -20.83 -3.71
C ILE A 3 -14.63 -21.80 -3.54
N ASN A 4 -14.87 -23.09 -3.72
CA ASN A 4 -13.80 -24.08 -3.55
C ASN A 4 -12.63 -23.87 -4.53
N ASN A 5 -12.95 -23.45 -5.76
CA ASN A 5 -11.93 -23.32 -6.80
C ASN A 5 -11.06 -22.08 -6.67
N TYR A 6 -11.59 -20.94 -6.15
CA TYR A 6 -10.91 -19.65 -6.23
C TYR A 6 -10.56 -19.04 -4.87
N THR A 7 -11.06 -19.52 -3.73
CA THR A 7 -10.81 -18.93 -2.41
C THR A 7 -9.31 -18.79 -2.12
N LYS A 8 -8.53 -19.83 -2.38
CA LYS A 8 -7.10 -19.81 -2.08
C LYS A 8 -6.33 -18.75 -2.87
N GLU A 9 -6.65 -18.61 -4.16
CA GLU A 9 -6.00 -17.63 -5.02
C GLU A 9 -6.42 -16.19 -4.67
N LEU A 10 -7.73 -15.97 -4.45
CA LEU A 10 -8.25 -14.67 -4.02
C LEU A 10 -7.67 -14.24 -2.69
N PHE A 11 -7.58 -15.17 -1.72
CA PHE A 11 -6.98 -14.90 -0.42
C PHE A 11 -5.49 -14.54 -0.54
N SER A 12 -4.72 -15.32 -1.30
CA SER A 12 -3.29 -15.02 -1.53
C SER A 12 -3.09 -13.64 -2.15
N TRP A 13 -3.95 -13.28 -3.13
CA TRP A 13 -3.93 -11.97 -3.75
C TRP A 13 -4.30 -10.85 -2.77
N ALA A 14 -5.40 -11.01 -2.03
CA ALA A 14 -5.82 -10.03 -1.03
C ALA A 14 -4.73 -9.81 0.02
N LEU A 15 -4.19 -10.91 0.59
CA LEU A 15 -3.13 -10.85 1.59
C LEU A 15 -1.88 -10.12 1.08
N HIS A 16 -1.50 -10.35 -0.18
CA HIS A 16 -0.40 -9.63 -0.81
C HIS A 16 -0.66 -8.12 -0.89
N LYS A 17 -1.90 -7.72 -1.17
CA LYS A 17 -2.27 -6.30 -1.30
C LYS A 17 -2.43 -5.58 0.03
N VAL A 18 -3.10 -6.21 1.01
CA VAL A 18 -3.42 -5.53 2.27
C VAL A 18 -2.41 -5.84 3.39
N SER A 19 -1.64 -6.92 3.30
CA SER A 19 -0.66 -7.38 4.30
C SER A 19 -1.28 -7.63 5.70
N ASP A 20 -2.59 -7.84 5.76
CA ASP A 20 -3.38 -8.12 6.94
C ASP A 20 -4.25 -9.35 6.66
N ARG A 21 -4.09 -10.38 7.50
CA ARG A 21 -4.75 -11.67 7.28
C ARG A 21 -6.26 -11.59 7.48
N GLU A 22 -6.70 -10.98 8.58
CA GLU A 22 -8.12 -10.88 8.93
C GLU A 22 -8.85 -10.06 7.87
N LEU A 23 -8.29 -8.91 7.51
CA LEU A 23 -8.83 -8.07 6.44
C LEU A 23 -8.87 -8.81 5.09
N ALA A 24 -7.84 -9.60 4.76
CA ALA A 24 -7.84 -10.37 3.52
C ALA A 24 -8.93 -11.44 3.50
N GLU A 25 -9.16 -12.12 4.63
CA GLU A 25 -10.24 -13.10 4.79
C GLU A 25 -11.62 -12.43 4.62
N ASP A 26 -11.85 -11.30 5.26
CA ASP A 26 -13.09 -10.52 5.16
C ASP A 26 -13.35 -10.04 3.73
N LEU A 27 -12.34 -9.49 3.06
CA LEU A 27 -12.47 -9.00 1.68
C LEU A 27 -12.81 -10.14 0.70
N VAL A 28 -12.28 -11.34 0.91
CA VAL A 28 -12.61 -12.53 0.09
C VAL A 28 -14.04 -12.98 0.36
N GLN A 29 -14.49 -13.05 1.61
CA GLN A 29 -15.88 -13.37 1.96
C GLN A 29 -16.85 -12.36 1.32
N ASP A 30 -16.58 -11.09 1.48
CA ASP A 30 -17.34 -9.99 0.87
C ASP A 30 -17.37 -10.07 -0.66
N THR A 31 -16.29 -10.56 -1.27
CA THR A 31 -16.21 -10.75 -2.73
C THR A 31 -17.18 -11.83 -3.17
N PHE A 32 -17.24 -12.97 -2.48
CA PHE A 32 -18.18 -14.04 -2.82
C PHE A 32 -19.63 -13.64 -2.55
N LEU A 33 -19.91 -12.88 -1.47
CA LEU A 33 -21.26 -12.35 -1.21
C LEU A 33 -21.71 -11.43 -2.36
N ALA A 34 -20.86 -10.46 -2.73
CA ALA A 34 -21.17 -9.56 -3.85
C ALA A 34 -21.28 -10.29 -5.19
N ALA A 35 -20.51 -11.35 -5.41
CA ALA A 35 -20.61 -12.17 -6.59
C ALA A 35 -21.92 -12.96 -6.62
N ALA A 36 -22.37 -13.50 -5.48
CA ALA A 36 -23.64 -14.20 -5.38
C ALA A 36 -24.83 -13.27 -5.67
N GLU A 37 -24.81 -12.05 -5.11
CA GLU A 37 -25.85 -11.04 -5.36
C GLU A 37 -25.93 -10.60 -6.84
N LYS A 38 -24.79 -10.62 -7.54
CA LYS A 38 -24.66 -10.13 -8.91
C LYS A 38 -24.55 -11.25 -9.96
N ILE A 39 -24.78 -12.50 -9.57
CA ILE A 39 -24.56 -13.66 -10.45
C ILE A 39 -25.37 -13.57 -11.75
N ASP A 40 -26.60 -13.06 -11.69
CA ASP A 40 -27.47 -12.87 -12.84
C ASP A 40 -26.95 -11.82 -13.83
N SER A 41 -26.08 -10.92 -13.37
CA SER A 41 -25.41 -9.93 -14.22
C SER A 41 -24.15 -10.45 -14.91
N PHE A 42 -23.67 -11.62 -14.53
CA PHE A 42 -22.49 -12.24 -15.13
C PHE A 42 -22.81 -12.78 -16.52
N LYS A 43 -22.46 -12.02 -17.55
CA LYS A 43 -22.76 -12.35 -18.96
C LYS A 43 -21.77 -13.34 -19.60
N GLY A 44 -20.80 -13.86 -18.85
CA GLY A 44 -19.79 -14.79 -19.40
C GLY A 44 -18.76 -14.14 -20.36
N ASN A 45 -18.68 -12.80 -20.43
CA ASN A 45 -17.73 -12.10 -21.28
C ASN A 45 -16.27 -12.22 -20.80
N SER A 46 -16.08 -12.71 -19.57
CA SER A 46 -14.78 -13.03 -18.97
C SER A 46 -14.84 -14.36 -18.24
N SER A 47 -13.69 -14.89 -17.83
CA SER A 47 -13.69 -16.06 -16.95
C SER A 47 -14.29 -15.71 -15.57
N PRO A 48 -14.92 -16.67 -14.87
CA PRO A 48 -15.38 -16.46 -13.49
C PRO A 48 -14.27 -15.98 -12.58
N LYS A 49 -13.05 -16.45 -12.76
CA LYS A 49 -11.85 -16.02 -12.04
C LYS A 49 -11.60 -14.52 -12.23
N THR A 50 -11.51 -14.06 -13.49
CA THR A 50 -11.29 -12.64 -13.82
C THR A 50 -12.37 -11.76 -13.22
N TRP A 51 -13.63 -12.19 -13.27
CA TRP A 51 -14.73 -11.44 -12.71
C TRP A 51 -14.66 -11.32 -11.18
N LEU A 52 -14.35 -12.41 -10.47
CA LEU A 52 -14.15 -12.40 -9.01
C LEU A 52 -12.97 -11.51 -8.60
N PHE A 53 -11.84 -11.57 -9.32
CA PHE A 53 -10.70 -10.69 -9.07
C PHE A 53 -11.03 -9.22 -9.28
N SER A 54 -11.88 -8.87 -10.25
CA SER A 54 -12.32 -7.49 -10.44
C SER A 54 -13.17 -6.98 -9.26
N ILE A 55 -14.06 -7.83 -8.73
CA ILE A 55 -14.85 -7.52 -7.53
C ILE A 55 -13.92 -7.32 -6.32
N LEU A 56 -12.99 -8.24 -6.10
CA LEU A 56 -12.03 -8.17 -5.00
C LEU A 56 -11.18 -6.89 -5.05
N ASN A 57 -10.64 -6.55 -6.23
CA ASN A 57 -9.85 -5.33 -6.40
C ASN A 57 -10.67 -4.07 -6.08
N ASN A 58 -11.92 -4.00 -6.52
CA ASN A 58 -12.79 -2.88 -6.19
C ASN A 58 -13.03 -2.77 -4.68
N LYS A 59 -13.25 -3.89 -3.98
CA LYS A 59 -13.41 -3.90 -2.52
C LYS A 59 -12.14 -3.48 -1.78
N ILE A 60 -10.96 -3.88 -2.23
CA ILE A 60 -9.67 -3.44 -1.69
C ILE A 60 -9.53 -1.91 -1.85
N ILE A 61 -9.82 -1.38 -3.03
CA ILE A 61 -9.76 0.05 -3.30
C ILE A 61 -10.77 0.83 -2.46
N ASP A 62 -12.00 0.36 -2.33
CA ASP A 62 -13.04 1.00 -1.51
C ASP A 62 -12.65 1.01 -0.02
N HIS A 63 -12.03 -0.07 0.47
CA HIS A 63 -11.48 -0.11 1.82
C HIS A 63 -10.41 0.96 2.01
N TYR A 64 -9.44 1.06 1.09
CA TYR A 64 -8.38 2.06 1.15
C TYR A 64 -8.90 3.49 1.03
N ARG A 65 -9.86 3.73 0.15
CA ARG A 65 -10.50 5.05 0.00
C ARG A 65 -11.15 5.50 1.32
N LYS A 66 -11.92 4.63 1.97
CA LYS A 66 -12.54 4.94 3.28
C LYS A 66 -11.48 5.29 4.33
N ARG A 67 -10.38 4.55 4.39
CA ARG A 67 -9.30 4.78 5.36
C ARG A 67 -8.57 6.10 5.13
N ILE A 68 -8.26 6.44 3.90
CA ILE A 68 -7.59 7.69 3.56
C ILE A 68 -8.43 8.90 3.97
N HIS A 69 -9.73 8.88 3.70
CA HIS A 69 -10.61 9.99 4.05
C HIS A 69 -10.86 10.14 5.56
N GLN A 70 -10.71 9.08 6.33
CA GLN A 70 -10.82 9.14 7.80
C GLN A 70 -9.62 9.83 8.48
N HIS A 71 -8.45 9.88 7.85
CA HIS A 71 -7.20 10.33 8.46
C HIS A 71 -6.64 11.67 7.94
N VAL A 72 -7.45 12.51 7.29
CA VAL A 72 -7.00 13.77 6.65
C VAL A 72 -6.38 14.81 7.61
N HIS A 73 -6.51 14.65 8.95
CA HIS A 73 -6.17 15.72 9.90
C HIS A 73 -4.73 15.69 10.50
N PHE A 74 -3.84 14.75 10.15
CA PHE A 74 -2.54 14.60 10.84
C PHE A 74 -1.31 15.10 10.07
N GLU A 75 -1.45 15.80 8.95
CA GLU A 75 -0.36 15.89 7.95
C GLU A 75 0.71 16.97 8.13
N ASN A 76 0.53 17.97 9.00
CA ASN A 76 1.45 19.13 8.99
C ASN A 76 2.67 19.06 9.94
N GLN A 77 2.74 18.10 10.85
CA GLN A 77 3.78 18.05 11.89
C GLN A 77 5.10 17.38 11.46
N HIS A 78 5.13 16.57 10.40
CA HIS A 78 6.30 15.74 10.08
C HIS A 78 7.38 16.42 9.22
N PHE A 79 7.05 17.47 8.48
CA PHE A 79 8.03 18.09 7.57
C PHE A 79 9.16 18.83 8.34
N SER A 80 8.80 19.47 9.44
CA SER A 80 9.77 20.15 10.33
C SER A 80 10.73 19.21 11.05
N THR A 81 10.51 17.91 10.97
CA THR A 81 11.40 16.90 11.59
C THR A 81 12.69 16.72 10.80
N PHE A 82 12.65 16.84 9.48
CA PHE A 82 13.77 16.55 8.58
C PHE A 82 14.51 17.80 8.09
N PHE A 83 13.80 18.92 8.01
CA PHE A 83 14.32 20.17 7.45
C PHE A 83 14.30 21.28 8.49
N ASP A 84 15.25 22.19 8.39
CA ASP A 84 15.28 23.45 9.14
C ASP A 84 14.39 24.53 8.50
N GLU A 85 14.42 25.74 9.05
CA GLU A 85 13.65 26.89 8.56
C GLU A 85 14.05 27.30 7.13
N ASP A 86 15.27 27.06 6.74
CA ASP A 86 15.84 27.34 5.41
C ASP A 86 15.58 26.22 4.41
N LYS A 87 14.75 25.19 4.77
CA LYS A 87 14.47 23.99 3.99
C LYS A 87 15.71 23.14 3.67
N SER A 88 16.78 23.32 4.42
CA SER A 88 17.99 22.50 4.38
C SER A 88 17.84 21.29 5.29
N TRP A 89 18.53 20.19 4.97
CA TRP A 89 18.54 19.01 5.83
C TRP A 89 19.15 19.33 7.19
N LYS A 90 18.46 19.00 8.28
CA LYS A 90 19.07 18.99 9.60
C LYS A 90 20.26 18.03 9.62
N ASP A 91 21.37 18.41 10.21
CA ASP A 91 22.59 17.60 10.20
C ASP A 91 22.40 16.18 10.74
N SER A 92 21.53 16.02 11.75
CA SER A 92 21.17 14.72 12.32
C SER A 92 20.29 13.85 11.42
N ARG A 93 19.76 14.40 10.31
CA ARG A 93 18.82 13.75 9.41
C ARG A 93 19.29 13.70 7.95
N LYS A 94 20.55 14.13 7.70
CA LYS A 94 21.15 14.00 6.37
C LYS A 94 21.22 12.54 5.94
N PRO A 95 20.93 12.22 4.65
CA PRO A 95 21.07 10.88 4.10
C PRO A 95 22.50 10.37 4.34
N LYS A 96 22.63 9.16 4.85
CA LYS A 96 23.92 8.45 4.89
C LYS A 96 24.19 7.87 3.50
N ASN A 97 25.44 7.85 3.07
CA ASN A 97 25.83 7.13 1.87
C ASN A 97 25.82 5.63 2.19
N TRP A 98 24.98 4.89 1.50
CA TRP A 98 25.04 3.44 1.52
C TRP A 98 26.16 3.03 0.56
N HIS A 99 27.07 2.17 1.01
CA HIS A 99 28.17 1.71 0.16
C HIS A 99 27.61 0.76 -0.89
N ALA A 100 27.87 1.06 -2.16
CA ALA A 100 27.34 0.31 -3.32
C ALA A 100 27.76 -1.18 -3.37
N GLU A 101 28.73 -1.58 -2.56
CA GLU A 101 29.19 -2.97 -2.48
C GLU A 101 28.25 -3.88 -1.69
N ASP A 102 27.39 -3.32 -0.83
CA ASP A 102 26.44 -4.08 0.00
C ASP A 102 25.02 -4.18 -0.62
N ASP A 103 24.76 -3.46 -1.72
CA ASP A 103 23.40 -3.20 -2.19
C ASP A 103 22.82 -4.29 -3.11
N GLU A 104 23.64 -5.20 -3.67
CA GLU A 104 23.17 -6.09 -4.75
C GLU A 104 22.07 -7.08 -4.32
N HIS A 105 21.91 -7.33 -3.01
CA HIS A 105 20.95 -8.35 -2.52
C HIS A 105 20.24 -7.99 -1.19
N LEU A 106 20.07 -6.72 -0.86
CA LEU A 106 19.42 -6.30 0.39
C LEU A 106 18.02 -6.93 0.56
N LEU A 107 17.25 -7.02 -0.52
CA LEU A 107 15.90 -7.61 -0.47
C LEU A 107 15.92 -9.13 -0.29
N ASP A 108 17.06 -9.81 -0.47
CA ASP A 108 17.22 -11.23 -0.17
C ASP A 108 17.58 -11.46 1.29
N ASN A 109 18.04 -10.41 1.99
CA ASN A 109 18.38 -10.50 3.40
C ASN A 109 17.10 -10.51 4.27
N HIS A 110 16.94 -11.57 5.07
CA HIS A 110 15.75 -11.75 5.93
C HIS A 110 15.61 -10.67 7.00
N GLU A 111 16.73 -10.21 7.58
CA GLU A 111 16.74 -9.20 8.61
C GLU A 111 16.35 -7.84 8.02
N PHE A 112 16.93 -7.46 6.87
CA PHE A 112 16.55 -6.25 6.15
C PHE A 112 15.07 -6.23 5.79
N ARG A 113 14.54 -7.34 5.24
CA ARG A 113 13.09 -7.45 4.92
C ARG A 113 12.20 -7.27 6.14
N ARG A 114 12.62 -7.81 7.29
CA ARG A 114 11.88 -7.61 8.54
C ARG A 114 11.88 -6.16 8.96
N ILE A 115 13.04 -5.51 8.98
CA ILE A 115 13.19 -4.09 9.31
C ILE A 115 12.36 -3.22 8.36
N LEU A 116 12.46 -3.46 7.05
CA LEU A 116 11.68 -2.73 6.04
C LEU A 116 10.18 -2.89 6.24
N LYS A 117 9.72 -4.11 6.55
CA LYS A 117 8.31 -4.38 6.85
C LYS A 117 7.87 -3.61 8.09
N ASP A 118 8.62 -3.69 9.18
CA ASP A 118 8.30 -2.98 10.43
C ASP A 118 8.26 -1.45 10.21
N CYS A 119 9.17 -0.92 9.39
CA CYS A 119 9.18 0.51 9.04
C CYS A 119 7.99 0.90 8.15
N LEU A 120 7.57 0.04 7.23
CA LEU A 120 6.36 0.25 6.43
C LEU A 120 5.10 0.24 7.30
N ASP A 121 5.01 -0.71 8.22
CA ASP A 121 3.85 -0.84 9.12
C ASP A 121 3.79 0.29 10.16
N ALA A 122 4.92 0.95 10.46
CA ALA A 122 5.00 2.14 11.31
C ALA A 122 4.63 3.46 10.62
N LEU A 123 4.46 3.46 9.28
CA LEU A 123 3.98 4.66 8.58
C LEU A 123 2.52 4.97 8.96
N PRO A 124 2.13 6.27 8.92
CA PRO A 124 0.72 6.61 8.92
C PRO A 124 -0.05 5.81 7.87
N GLU A 125 -1.26 5.37 8.19
CA GLU A 125 -2.00 4.42 7.36
C GLU A 125 -2.21 4.89 5.92
N ASN A 126 -2.56 6.16 5.72
CA ASN A 126 -2.72 6.76 4.39
C ASN A 126 -1.41 6.76 3.58
N TRP A 127 -0.25 6.92 4.24
CA TRP A 127 1.05 6.85 3.57
C TRP A 127 1.40 5.42 3.18
N ASN A 128 1.17 4.48 4.11
CA ASN A 128 1.38 3.05 3.86
C ASN A 128 0.54 2.57 2.66
N ILE A 129 -0.74 2.97 2.59
CA ILE A 129 -1.63 2.65 1.47
C ILE A 129 -1.07 3.18 0.14
N CYS A 130 -0.69 4.46 0.08
CA CYS A 130 -0.16 5.06 -1.14
C CYS A 130 1.15 4.40 -1.59
N VAL A 131 2.04 4.08 -0.64
CA VAL A 131 3.30 3.37 -0.92
C VAL A 131 3.02 1.96 -1.46
N LYS A 132 2.13 1.20 -0.81
CA LYS A 132 1.74 -0.13 -1.28
C LYS A 132 1.14 -0.10 -2.68
N LEU A 133 0.20 0.79 -2.95
CA LEU A 133 -0.40 0.93 -4.27
C LEU A 133 0.63 1.28 -5.34
N LYS A 134 1.55 2.20 -5.03
CA LYS A 134 2.59 2.60 -5.98
C LYS A 134 3.56 1.48 -6.33
N TYR A 135 4.05 0.76 -5.34
CA TYR A 135 5.18 -0.17 -5.51
C TYR A 135 4.77 -1.64 -5.62
N LEU A 136 3.59 -2.03 -5.11
CA LEU A 136 3.13 -3.42 -5.18
C LEU A 136 2.07 -3.66 -6.27
N THR A 137 1.48 -2.59 -6.85
CA THR A 137 0.44 -2.75 -7.88
C THR A 137 0.86 -2.21 -9.25
N GLU A 138 2.05 -1.63 -9.35
CA GLU A 138 2.60 -1.01 -10.58
C GLU A 138 1.68 0.06 -11.21
N LYS A 139 0.76 0.63 -10.40
CA LYS A 139 -0.16 1.67 -10.87
C LYS A 139 0.55 3.00 -11.00
N SER A 140 0.14 3.78 -11.99
CA SER A 140 0.56 5.17 -12.13
C SER A 140 0.03 6.04 -10.98
N GLY A 141 0.71 7.14 -10.68
CA GLY A 141 0.23 8.10 -9.68
C GLY A 141 -1.15 8.67 -10.01
N GLU A 142 -1.47 8.79 -11.29
CA GLU A 142 -2.75 9.29 -11.79
C GLU A 142 -3.89 8.32 -11.50
N GLU A 143 -3.68 7.04 -11.76
CA GLU A 143 -4.63 5.97 -11.43
C GLU A 143 -4.87 5.87 -9.93
N ILE A 144 -3.80 5.98 -9.12
CA ILE A 144 -3.91 5.97 -7.65
C ILE A 144 -4.73 7.17 -7.16
N CYS A 145 -4.49 8.36 -7.71
CA CYS A 145 -5.26 9.56 -7.36
C CYS A 145 -6.76 9.39 -7.66
N GLN A 146 -7.09 8.85 -8.84
CA GLN A 146 -8.48 8.59 -9.23
C GLN A 146 -9.14 7.54 -8.34
N GLU A 147 -8.43 6.43 -8.07
CA GLU A 147 -8.97 5.34 -7.25
C GLU A 147 -9.19 5.72 -5.79
N LEU A 148 -8.29 6.52 -5.23
CA LEU A 148 -8.35 6.94 -3.82
C LEU A 148 -9.12 8.26 -3.61
N ASP A 149 -9.52 8.92 -4.70
CA ASP A 149 -10.17 10.23 -4.67
C ASP A 149 -9.33 11.29 -3.92
N ILE A 150 -8.05 11.37 -4.26
CA ILE A 150 -7.10 12.36 -3.73
C ILE A 150 -6.49 13.20 -4.84
N THR A 151 -6.09 14.43 -4.50
CA THR A 151 -5.45 15.31 -5.49
C THR A 151 -4.02 14.84 -5.80
N PRO A 152 -3.52 15.05 -7.04
CA PRO A 152 -2.12 14.76 -7.39
C PRO A 152 -1.10 15.43 -6.45
N SER A 153 -1.37 16.67 -6.02
CA SER A 153 -0.51 17.39 -5.09
C SER A 153 -0.42 16.68 -3.74
N ASN A 154 -1.56 16.24 -3.18
CA ASN A 154 -1.61 15.48 -1.93
C ASN A 154 -0.87 14.15 -2.07
N TYR A 155 -1.14 13.41 -3.14
CA TYR A 155 -0.46 12.14 -3.42
C TYR A 155 1.07 12.29 -3.44
N TRP A 156 1.60 13.27 -4.16
CA TRP A 156 3.04 13.51 -4.24
C TRP A 156 3.64 13.90 -2.89
N GLN A 157 2.93 14.69 -2.09
CA GLN A 157 3.35 15.02 -0.73
C GLN A 157 3.41 13.76 0.16
N ILE A 158 2.38 12.92 0.09
CA ILE A 158 2.33 11.64 0.83
C ILE A 158 3.52 10.76 0.46
N ILE A 159 3.74 10.52 -0.82
CA ILE A 159 4.85 9.68 -1.30
C ILE A 159 6.21 10.24 -0.88
N HIS A 160 6.39 11.55 -0.98
CA HIS A 160 7.65 12.19 -0.58
C HIS A 160 7.91 12.02 0.92
N ARG A 161 6.94 12.31 1.76
CA ARG A 161 7.03 12.16 3.22
C ARG A 161 7.23 10.71 3.64
N ALA A 162 6.50 9.79 3.03
CA ALA A 162 6.64 8.36 3.30
C ALA A 162 8.06 7.86 3.01
N LYS A 163 8.66 8.28 1.87
CA LYS A 163 10.04 7.94 1.54
C LYS A 163 11.05 8.47 2.57
N LEU A 164 10.86 9.70 3.02
CA LEU A 164 11.74 10.30 4.04
C LEU A 164 11.67 9.53 5.35
N GLN A 165 10.48 9.21 5.81
CA GLN A 165 10.29 8.47 7.06
C GLN A 165 10.76 7.02 6.97
N LEU A 166 10.52 6.35 5.84
CA LEU A 166 11.04 5.00 5.61
C LEU A 166 12.56 4.98 5.63
N ARG A 167 13.21 5.93 4.94
CA ARG A 167 14.66 6.02 4.95
C ARG A 167 15.20 6.22 6.38
N ASP A 168 14.67 7.18 7.10
CA ASP A 168 15.08 7.46 8.48
C ASP A 168 14.89 6.23 9.39
N CYS A 169 13.75 5.54 9.26
CA CYS A 169 13.47 4.34 10.02
C CYS A 169 14.45 3.20 9.70
N VAL A 170 14.73 2.97 8.42
CA VAL A 170 15.66 1.90 7.98
C VAL A 170 17.08 2.25 8.38
N GLU A 171 17.58 3.47 8.13
CA GLU A 171 18.94 3.91 8.50
C GLU A 171 19.23 3.84 10.00
N ASN A 172 18.20 3.90 10.85
CA ASN A 172 18.35 3.80 12.30
C ASN A 172 18.26 2.37 12.84
N ARG A 173 17.80 1.41 12.05
CA ARG A 173 17.57 0.02 12.46
C ARG A 173 18.44 -1.00 11.73
N TRP A 174 18.96 -0.62 10.58
CA TRP A 174 19.88 -1.39 9.75
C TRP A 174 21.35 -0.97 9.95
#